data_47a3e68040cb90b34e4b90f82a795e4b
#
_entry.id   47a3e68040cb90b34e4b90f82a795e4b
#
_cell.length_a   1.000
_cell.length_b   1.000
_cell.length_c   1.000
_cell.angle_alpha   90.00
_cell.angle_beta   90.00
_cell.angle_gamma   90.00
#
_symmetry.space_group_name_H-M   'P 1'
#
loop_
_entity.id
_entity.type
_entity.pdbx_description
1 polymer ?
#
loop_
_entity_poly.entity_id
_entity_poly.type
_entity_poly.pdbx_seq_one_letter_code
_entity_poly.pdbx_strand_id
1 'polypeptide(L)'
;MFSKVLIANRGEIAVRIIRACRELGIQTVAIYSEADAEALHTQLADEAICIGPAKAVDSYLNVQEVLSAAIVTKAEAIHPGFGFLSENSRFASMCEECNITFIGPKSATIDAMGNKINARQLMQEANVPVIPGSTGVLSTVEEALEIADRIGYPVMLKAAAGGGGKGIRKVQSKEELPQHFSSAQQEAAAAFGNDDMYLEKIIYPARHIEVQILGDHFGNVIHLGERDCSLQRNNQKVLEESPSVVISQSKREALGDAAVRAAKAVNYENAGTIEFLMDEEGEFYFMEMNTRIQVEHPVTEMVTGIDLVKKQVEIAAGEPLNVRQEEVVFQGHAIECRINAENPAFHFAPSPGKIQNLLLPAGGMGLRVDSAVYPGYTIPPYYDSMIAKIIVHGNTRFEALMKMQRALSEFITEGIITNAEFQMDLISHPAVIAGDYSTAFLQEEFLPNWTTETEIGGA
;
A
#
# COMPACT_ATOMS: atom_id res chain seq x y z
N MET A 1 -6.22 -5.62 26.65
CA MET A 1 -6.66 -4.54 25.71
C MET A 1 -6.08 -3.22 26.22
N PHE A 2 -5.63 -2.32 25.36
CA PHE A 2 -5.08 -1.00 25.72
C PHE A 2 -6.16 -0.04 26.25
N SER A 3 -5.77 0.87 27.13
CA SER A 3 -6.63 1.97 27.58
C SER A 3 -6.52 3.18 26.66
N LYS A 4 -5.32 3.43 26.10
CA LYS A 4 -5.03 4.59 25.25
C LYS A 4 -4.02 4.26 24.15
N VAL A 5 -4.32 4.65 22.91
CA VAL A 5 -3.49 4.46 21.72
C VAL A 5 -3.18 5.81 21.06
N LEU A 6 -1.92 6.05 20.75
CA LEU A 6 -1.50 7.18 19.92
C LEU A 6 -1.50 6.75 18.43
N ILE A 7 -2.08 7.58 17.58
CA ILE A 7 -2.11 7.37 16.13
C ILE A 7 -1.00 8.19 15.49
N ALA A 8 0.07 7.50 15.08
CA ALA A 8 1.26 8.12 14.47
C ALA A 8 1.08 8.29 12.94
N ASN A 9 -0.03 8.88 12.56
CA ASN A 9 -0.39 9.12 11.16
C ASN A 9 -1.39 10.29 11.04
N ARG A 10 -1.81 10.59 9.81
CA ARG A 10 -2.74 11.65 9.45
C ARG A 10 -3.75 11.17 8.41
N GLY A 11 -4.67 12.06 8.02
CA GLY A 11 -5.57 11.82 6.91
C GLY A 11 -6.59 10.72 7.19
N GLU A 12 -7.03 10.03 6.15
CA GLU A 12 -8.11 9.05 6.23
C GLU A 12 -7.74 7.86 7.11
N ILE A 13 -6.48 7.42 7.08
CA ILE A 13 -6.05 6.27 7.89
C ILE A 13 -6.04 6.60 9.40
N ALA A 14 -5.67 7.82 9.78
CA ALA A 14 -5.78 8.25 11.16
C ALA A 14 -7.24 8.25 11.63
N VAL A 15 -8.16 8.75 10.80
CA VAL A 15 -9.61 8.69 11.07
C VAL A 15 -10.10 7.24 11.17
N ARG A 16 -9.64 6.36 10.28
CA ARG A 16 -9.99 4.93 10.30
C ARG A 16 -9.56 4.25 11.60
N ILE A 17 -8.33 4.53 12.04
CA ILE A 17 -7.78 3.96 13.28
C ILE A 17 -8.53 4.52 14.51
N ILE A 18 -8.81 5.83 14.56
CA ILE A 18 -9.60 6.45 15.63
C ILE A 18 -10.96 5.78 15.77
N ARG A 19 -11.65 5.54 14.65
CA ARG A 19 -12.95 4.85 14.64
C ARG A 19 -12.85 3.43 15.20
N ALA A 20 -11.85 2.65 14.77
CA ALA A 20 -11.64 1.29 15.28
C ALA A 20 -11.34 1.29 16.79
N CYS A 21 -10.44 2.15 17.25
CA CYS A 21 -10.12 2.27 18.68
C CYS A 21 -11.35 2.66 19.51
N ARG A 22 -12.12 3.62 19.02
CA ARG A 22 -13.36 4.07 19.69
C ARG A 22 -14.41 2.96 19.81
N GLU A 23 -14.57 2.13 18.78
CA GLU A 23 -15.45 0.96 18.79
C GLU A 23 -14.95 -0.17 19.70
N LEU A 24 -13.65 -0.21 19.98
CA LEU A 24 -13.04 -1.09 20.99
C LEU A 24 -13.04 -0.49 22.41
N GLY A 25 -13.57 0.71 22.59
CA GLY A 25 -13.59 1.40 23.89
C GLY A 25 -12.24 1.97 24.33
N ILE A 26 -11.31 2.23 23.39
CA ILE A 26 -9.96 2.70 23.61
C ILE A 26 -9.90 4.21 23.35
N GLN A 27 -9.29 4.96 24.27
CA GLN A 27 -9.01 6.39 24.09
C GLN A 27 -7.93 6.60 23.02
N THR A 28 -8.03 7.71 22.30
CA THR A 28 -7.17 8.01 21.17
C THR A 28 -6.43 9.32 21.31
N VAL A 29 -5.16 9.33 20.93
CA VAL A 29 -4.34 10.53 20.80
C VAL A 29 -3.98 10.71 19.34
N ALA A 30 -4.39 11.79 18.71
CA ALA A 30 -3.94 12.18 17.39
C ALA A 30 -2.69 13.03 17.49
N ILE A 31 -1.69 12.76 16.65
CA ILE A 31 -0.59 13.71 16.43
C ILE A 31 -0.88 14.53 15.17
N TYR A 32 -0.37 15.76 15.13
CA TYR A 32 -0.52 16.63 13.97
C TYR A 32 0.65 17.61 13.81
N SER A 33 0.95 17.97 12.57
CA SER A 33 1.82 19.11 12.27
C SER A 33 1.02 20.40 12.29
N GLU A 34 1.67 21.54 12.35
CA GLU A 34 1.01 22.86 12.29
C GLU A 34 0.06 22.98 11.08
N ALA A 35 0.38 22.36 9.94
CA ALA A 35 -0.45 22.38 8.74
C ALA A 35 -1.76 21.56 8.89
N ASP A 36 -1.79 20.61 9.80
CA ASP A 36 -2.94 19.73 10.04
C ASP A 36 -3.75 20.10 11.30
N ALA A 37 -3.55 21.28 11.86
CA ALA A 37 -4.24 21.69 13.09
C ALA A 37 -5.76 21.57 13.01
N GLU A 38 -6.35 21.82 11.83
CA GLU A 38 -7.78 21.71 11.57
C GLU A 38 -8.19 20.39 10.90
N ALA A 39 -7.27 19.42 10.76
CA ALA A 39 -7.58 18.15 10.12
C ALA A 39 -8.61 17.34 10.92
N LEU A 40 -9.43 16.53 10.24
CA LEU A 40 -10.53 15.80 10.87
C LEU A 40 -10.07 14.85 11.98
N HIS A 41 -8.90 14.22 11.83
CA HIS A 41 -8.38 13.29 12.83
C HIS A 41 -8.08 13.99 14.18
N THR A 42 -7.66 15.28 14.16
CA THR A 42 -7.44 16.05 15.39
C THR A 42 -8.75 16.39 16.12
N GLN A 43 -9.84 16.54 15.36
CA GLN A 43 -11.16 16.84 15.90
C GLN A 43 -11.88 15.60 16.43
N LEU A 44 -11.57 14.42 15.87
CA LEU A 44 -12.21 13.18 16.25
C LEU A 44 -11.51 12.46 17.40
N ALA A 45 -10.21 12.62 17.59
CA ALA A 45 -9.49 11.99 18.68
C ALA A 45 -9.89 12.57 20.05
N ASP A 46 -9.67 11.79 21.13
CA ASP A 46 -9.95 12.26 22.50
C ASP A 46 -8.92 13.31 22.95
N GLU A 47 -7.67 13.19 22.48
CA GLU A 47 -6.60 14.15 22.67
C GLU A 47 -5.89 14.41 21.33
N ALA A 48 -5.33 15.61 21.15
CA ALA A 48 -4.52 15.94 19.97
C ALA A 48 -3.29 16.74 20.37
N ILE A 49 -2.13 16.41 19.81
CA ILE A 49 -0.84 17.05 20.11
C ILE A 49 -0.14 17.47 18.84
N CYS A 50 0.26 18.76 18.77
CA CYS A 50 1.12 19.26 17.73
C CYS A 50 2.55 18.74 17.95
N ILE A 51 3.13 18.13 16.89
CA ILE A 51 4.45 17.52 16.93
C ILE A 51 5.49 18.27 16.08
N GLY A 52 5.17 19.46 15.59
CA GLY A 52 6.13 20.30 14.87
C GLY A 52 5.58 20.98 13.63
N PRO A 53 6.49 21.56 12.82
CA PRO A 53 6.14 22.31 11.60
C PRO A 53 5.50 21.44 10.53
N ALA A 54 5.06 22.09 9.45
CA ALA A 54 4.33 21.46 8.34
C ALA A 54 5.09 20.33 7.61
N LYS A 55 6.43 20.43 7.50
CA LYS A 55 7.20 19.41 6.78
C LYS A 55 7.22 18.09 7.54
N ALA A 56 7.00 16.99 6.83
CA ALA A 56 6.95 15.65 7.42
C ALA A 56 8.25 15.28 8.17
N VAL A 57 9.40 15.67 7.66
CA VAL A 57 10.71 15.40 8.29
C VAL A 57 10.88 16.07 9.66
N ASP A 58 10.18 17.17 9.89
CA ASP A 58 10.21 17.96 11.12
C ASP A 58 9.04 17.63 12.05
N SER A 59 8.14 16.71 11.67
CA SER A 59 6.92 16.33 12.40
C SER A 59 6.66 14.81 12.34
N TYR A 60 5.88 14.30 11.37
CA TYR A 60 5.45 12.90 11.29
C TYR A 60 6.59 11.89 11.11
N LEU A 61 7.75 12.29 10.59
CA LEU A 61 8.97 11.48 10.48
C LEU A 61 9.97 11.73 11.62
N ASN A 62 9.64 12.64 12.54
CA ASN A 62 10.48 12.91 13.70
C ASN A 62 10.16 11.93 14.83
N VAL A 63 10.97 10.89 14.94
CA VAL A 63 10.79 9.81 15.92
C VAL A 63 10.74 10.35 17.36
N GLN A 64 11.57 11.36 17.70
CA GLN A 64 11.64 11.90 19.05
C GLN A 64 10.35 12.63 19.43
N GLU A 65 9.78 13.42 18.52
CA GLU A 65 8.53 14.15 18.77
C GLU A 65 7.35 13.19 18.90
N VAL A 66 7.28 12.15 18.06
CA VAL A 66 6.22 11.13 18.14
C VAL A 66 6.29 10.36 19.47
N LEU A 67 7.48 9.91 19.88
CA LEU A 67 7.67 9.22 21.17
C LEU A 67 7.39 10.14 22.36
N SER A 68 7.83 11.40 22.29
CA SER A 68 7.56 12.39 23.35
C SER A 68 6.05 12.60 23.52
N ALA A 69 5.31 12.71 22.43
CA ALA A 69 3.85 12.81 22.45
C ALA A 69 3.21 11.59 23.12
N ALA A 70 3.68 10.37 22.81
CA ALA A 70 3.17 9.14 23.43
C ALA A 70 3.45 9.10 24.95
N ILE A 71 4.65 9.48 25.36
CA ILE A 71 5.04 9.50 26.79
C ILE A 71 4.21 10.54 27.57
N VAL A 72 4.08 11.76 27.04
CA VAL A 72 3.36 12.86 27.73
C VAL A 72 1.87 12.53 27.87
N THR A 73 1.26 11.91 26.86
CA THR A 73 -0.14 11.50 26.89
C THR A 73 -0.39 10.19 27.61
N LYS A 74 0.69 9.49 27.99
CA LYS A 74 0.63 8.16 28.60
C LYS A 74 -0.08 7.13 27.68
N ALA A 75 0.14 7.22 26.37
CA ALA A 75 -0.33 6.21 25.44
C ALA A 75 0.43 4.89 25.71
N GLU A 76 -0.30 3.79 25.75
CA GLU A 76 0.25 2.44 25.98
C GLU A 76 0.75 1.79 24.69
N ALA A 77 0.21 2.24 23.57
CA ALA A 77 0.59 1.74 22.24
C ALA A 77 0.57 2.86 21.20
N ILE A 78 1.30 2.63 20.11
CA ILE A 78 1.33 3.51 18.93
C ILE A 78 0.89 2.72 17.71
N HIS A 79 -0.13 3.25 16.98
CA HIS A 79 -0.53 2.72 15.68
C HIS A 79 0.07 3.58 14.57
N PRO A 80 1.01 3.05 13.76
CA PRO A 80 1.70 3.84 12.74
C PRO A 80 0.87 4.03 11.45
N GLY A 81 -0.20 3.27 11.24
CA GLY A 81 -0.93 3.23 9.97
C GLY A 81 -0.08 2.70 8.82
N PHE A 82 -0.03 3.44 7.71
CA PHE A 82 0.85 3.20 6.57
C PHE A 82 1.64 4.46 6.20
N GLY A 83 2.79 4.31 5.51
CA GLY A 83 3.71 5.41 5.24
C GLY A 83 4.41 5.92 6.50
N PHE A 84 5.05 7.08 6.42
CA PHE A 84 5.81 7.71 7.51
C PHE A 84 6.73 6.71 8.26
N LEU A 85 6.45 6.44 9.53
CA LEU A 85 7.27 5.59 10.39
C LEU A 85 6.80 4.12 10.45
N SER A 86 5.78 3.72 9.67
CA SER A 86 5.18 2.39 9.77
C SER A 86 6.13 1.22 9.44
N GLU A 87 7.13 1.44 8.59
CA GLU A 87 8.14 0.46 8.21
C GLU A 87 9.55 0.85 8.70
N ASN A 88 9.61 1.66 9.76
CA ASN A 88 10.88 2.06 10.39
C ASN A 88 11.23 1.14 11.56
N SER A 89 12.18 0.21 11.35
CA SER A 89 12.60 -0.77 12.36
C SER A 89 13.17 -0.10 13.63
N ARG A 90 13.90 1.01 13.45
CA ARG A 90 14.45 1.77 14.58
C ARG A 90 13.35 2.41 15.44
N PHE A 91 12.31 2.94 14.80
CA PHE A 91 11.17 3.49 15.51
C PHE A 91 10.44 2.41 16.32
N ALA A 92 10.20 1.24 15.72
CA ALA A 92 9.58 0.11 16.40
C ALA A 92 10.41 -0.33 17.62
N SER A 93 11.75 -0.45 17.47
CA SER A 93 12.66 -0.77 18.58
C SER A 93 12.61 0.29 19.69
N MET A 94 12.62 1.57 19.35
CA MET A 94 12.55 2.66 20.32
C MET A 94 11.21 2.70 21.07
N CYS A 95 10.10 2.31 20.43
CA CYS A 95 8.81 2.13 21.13
C CYS A 95 8.95 1.06 22.24
N GLU A 96 9.52 -0.11 21.89
CA GLU A 96 9.74 -1.21 22.85
C GLU A 96 10.64 -0.78 24.02
N GLU A 97 11.74 -0.06 23.74
CA GLU A 97 12.64 0.49 24.75
C GLU A 97 11.94 1.49 25.71
N CYS A 98 10.92 2.19 25.21
CA CYS A 98 10.10 3.10 26.00
C CYS A 98 8.91 2.40 26.70
N ASN A 99 8.80 1.08 26.63
CA ASN A 99 7.64 0.30 27.10
C ASN A 99 6.31 0.75 26.46
N ILE A 100 6.34 1.12 25.18
CA ILE A 100 5.17 1.46 24.37
C ILE A 100 5.04 0.37 23.31
N THR A 101 3.88 -0.24 23.21
CA THR A 101 3.64 -1.27 22.18
C THR A 101 3.54 -0.65 20.80
N PHE A 102 4.39 -1.07 19.88
CA PHE A 102 4.24 -0.77 18.45
C PHE A 102 3.18 -1.69 17.86
N ILE A 103 2.08 -1.13 17.32
CA ILE A 103 1.01 -1.90 16.67
C ILE A 103 1.44 -2.24 15.25
N GLY A 104 2.09 -3.37 15.10
CA GLY A 104 2.72 -3.85 13.89
C GLY A 104 3.62 -5.05 14.17
N PRO A 105 4.42 -5.49 13.20
CA PRO A 105 5.40 -6.56 13.40
C PRO A 105 6.60 -6.08 14.23
N LYS A 106 7.40 -7.04 14.70
CA LYS A 106 8.63 -6.76 15.45
C LYS A 106 9.65 -5.99 14.62
N SER A 107 10.45 -5.16 15.26
CA SER A 107 11.52 -4.38 14.63
C SER A 107 12.46 -5.23 13.78
N ALA A 108 12.83 -6.43 14.25
CA ALA A 108 13.67 -7.37 13.51
C ALA A 108 13.03 -7.87 12.21
N THR A 109 11.70 -8.08 12.19
CA THR A 109 10.95 -8.48 10.99
C THR A 109 10.89 -7.34 9.97
N ILE A 110 10.66 -6.10 10.44
CA ILE A 110 10.68 -4.92 9.58
C ILE A 110 12.06 -4.77 8.93
N ASP A 111 13.13 -4.89 9.70
CA ASP A 111 14.50 -4.77 9.21
C ASP A 111 14.85 -5.86 8.20
N ALA A 112 14.51 -7.13 8.51
CA ALA A 112 14.74 -8.27 7.62
C ALA A 112 14.04 -8.13 6.27
N MET A 113 12.80 -7.63 6.25
CA MET A 113 12.01 -7.46 5.03
C MET A 113 12.34 -6.16 4.28
N GLY A 114 12.86 -5.16 4.97
CA GLY A 114 13.33 -3.90 4.36
C GLY A 114 14.54 -4.08 3.44
N ASN A 115 15.35 -5.12 3.66
CA ASN A 115 16.46 -5.47 2.79
C ASN A 115 16.00 -6.46 1.69
N LYS A 116 15.91 -5.99 0.46
CA LYS A 116 15.35 -6.77 -0.68
C LYS A 116 16.09 -8.07 -0.97
N ILE A 117 17.41 -8.08 -0.81
CA ILE A 117 18.24 -9.28 -1.05
C ILE A 117 18.00 -10.31 0.05
N ASN A 118 18.01 -9.86 1.32
CA ASN A 118 17.73 -10.70 2.46
C ASN A 118 16.30 -11.27 2.42
N ALA A 119 15.32 -10.42 2.14
CA ALA A 119 13.93 -10.84 1.96
C ALA A 119 13.79 -11.91 0.89
N ARG A 120 14.43 -11.72 -0.28
CA ARG A 120 14.42 -12.68 -1.37
C ARG A 120 15.04 -14.03 -0.97
N GLN A 121 16.18 -14.01 -0.26
CA GLN A 121 16.82 -15.23 0.22
C GLN A 121 15.93 -15.99 1.20
N LEU A 122 15.35 -15.31 2.18
CA LEU A 122 14.41 -15.90 3.15
C LEU A 122 13.19 -16.52 2.44
N MET A 123 12.68 -15.89 1.40
CA MET A 123 11.57 -16.43 0.62
C MET A 123 11.97 -17.68 -0.16
N GLN A 124 13.16 -17.71 -0.75
CA GLN A 124 13.67 -18.92 -1.42
C GLN A 124 13.81 -20.09 -0.44
N GLU A 125 14.36 -19.85 0.75
CA GLU A 125 14.50 -20.85 1.82
C GLU A 125 13.14 -21.36 2.30
N ALA A 126 12.11 -20.50 2.27
CA ALA A 126 10.73 -20.85 2.59
C ALA A 126 9.95 -21.52 1.45
N ASN A 127 10.60 -21.83 0.33
CA ASN A 127 9.95 -22.36 -0.88
C ASN A 127 8.82 -21.46 -1.40
N VAL A 128 9.01 -20.15 -1.32
CA VAL A 128 8.15 -19.15 -1.96
C VAL A 128 8.77 -18.80 -3.31
N PRO A 129 8.02 -18.88 -4.42
CA PRO A 129 8.54 -18.52 -5.73
C PRO A 129 9.06 -17.08 -5.74
N VAL A 130 10.26 -16.84 -6.23
CA VAL A 130 10.85 -15.51 -6.39
C VAL A 130 11.16 -15.23 -7.85
N ILE A 131 11.16 -13.96 -8.25
CA ILE A 131 11.49 -13.56 -9.63
C ILE A 131 12.87 -14.16 -10.00
N PRO A 132 13.04 -14.87 -11.13
CA PRO A 132 14.35 -15.37 -11.55
C PRO A 132 15.40 -14.24 -11.60
N GLY A 133 16.59 -14.46 -11.04
CA GLY A 133 17.59 -13.40 -10.95
C GLY A 133 18.86 -13.83 -10.22
N SER A 134 19.62 -12.84 -9.72
CA SER A 134 20.78 -13.09 -8.87
C SER A 134 20.37 -13.61 -7.50
N THR A 135 21.19 -14.46 -6.91
CA THR A 135 20.97 -15.00 -5.55
C THR A 135 21.48 -14.06 -4.45
N GLY A 136 22.24 -13.03 -4.83
CA GLY A 136 22.82 -12.05 -3.92
C GLY A 136 23.29 -10.81 -4.66
N VAL A 137 24.16 -10.05 -4.00
CA VAL A 137 24.83 -8.87 -4.59
C VAL A 137 25.70 -9.30 -5.76
N LEU A 138 25.62 -8.54 -6.84
CA LEU A 138 26.49 -8.68 -8.00
C LEU A 138 27.81 -7.94 -7.76
N SER A 139 28.91 -8.69 -7.79
CA SER A 139 30.24 -8.12 -7.57
C SER A 139 30.85 -7.54 -8.83
N THR A 140 30.50 -8.11 -10.00
CA THR A 140 31.11 -7.74 -11.29
C THR A 140 30.07 -7.71 -12.42
N VAL A 141 30.43 -7.02 -13.51
CA VAL A 141 29.63 -6.99 -14.74
C VAL A 141 29.58 -8.39 -15.39
N GLU A 142 30.67 -9.15 -15.32
CA GLU A 142 30.74 -10.49 -15.86
C GLU A 142 29.77 -11.45 -15.20
N GLU A 143 29.64 -11.39 -13.88
CA GLU A 143 28.64 -12.15 -13.11
C GLU A 143 27.22 -11.75 -13.54
N ALA A 144 26.96 -10.46 -13.70
CA ALA A 144 25.67 -9.95 -14.17
C ALA A 144 25.33 -10.48 -15.58
N LEU A 145 26.31 -10.50 -16.50
CA LEU A 145 26.15 -11.05 -17.84
C LEU A 145 25.82 -12.55 -17.84
N GLU A 146 26.54 -13.35 -17.03
CA GLU A 146 26.28 -14.80 -16.92
C GLU A 146 24.86 -15.09 -16.39
N ILE A 147 24.42 -14.33 -15.40
CA ILE A 147 23.07 -14.49 -14.84
C ILE A 147 22.02 -14.06 -15.85
N ALA A 148 22.20 -12.91 -16.51
CA ALA A 148 21.27 -12.41 -17.52
C ALA A 148 21.13 -13.37 -18.71
N ASP A 149 22.24 -13.94 -19.19
CA ASP A 149 22.24 -14.96 -20.26
C ASP A 149 21.47 -16.22 -19.84
N ARG A 150 21.53 -16.60 -18.56
CA ARG A 150 20.83 -17.79 -18.02
C ARG A 150 19.32 -17.56 -17.87
N ILE A 151 18.89 -16.38 -17.39
CA ILE A 151 17.46 -16.09 -17.13
C ILE A 151 16.74 -15.49 -18.34
N GLY A 152 17.50 -15.03 -19.34
CA GLY A 152 17.01 -14.38 -20.56
C GLY A 152 16.66 -12.91 -20.38
N TYR A 153 16.92 -12.14 -21.43
CA TYR A 153 16.53 -10.72 -21.52
C TYR A 153 15.03 -10.57 -21.86
N PRO A 154 14.39 -9.45 -21.53
CA PRO A 154 14.94 -8.29 -20.82
C PRO A 154 15.09 -8.53 -19.31
N VAL A 155 16.05 -7.82 -18.69
CA VAL A 155 16.30 -7.92 -17.25
C VAL A 155 16.25 -6.53 -16.59
N MET A 156 15.98 -6.52 -15.29
CA MET A 156 16.00 -5.33 -14.46
C MET A 156 17.21 -5.37 -13.54
N LEU A 157 18.08 -4.38 -13.66
CA LEU A 157 19.18 -4.14 -12.74
C LEU A 157 18.70 -3.18 -11.65
N LYS A 158 18.92 -3.52 -10.38
CA LYS A 158 18.42 -2.76 -9.23
C LYS A 158 19.50 -2.57 -8.18
N ALA A 159 19.54 -1.40 -7.53
CA ALA A 159 20.31 -1.20 -6.32
C ALA A 159 19.72 -2.03 -5.17
N ALA A 160 20.59 -2.64 -4.36
CA ALA A 160 20.21 -3.43 -3.19
C ALA A 160 19.66 -2.55 -2.07
N ALA A 161 20.21 -1.36 -1.92
CA ALA A 161 19.75 -0.34 -0.99
C ALA A 161 18.91 0.72 -1.72
N GLY A 162 17.83 1.18 -1.11
CA GLY A 162 17.07 2.32 -1.59
C GLY A 162 15.71 2.00 -2.23
N GLY A 163 15.03 3.07 -2.65
CA GLY A 163 13.68 3.07 -3.21
C GLY A 163 13.47 4.28 -4.12
N GLY A 164 12.23 4.51 -4.58
CA GLY A 164 11.89 5.68 -5.39
C GLY A 164 12.45 5.67 -6.82
N GLY A 165 12.79 4.49 -7.36
CA GLY A 165 13.21 4.34 -8.76
C GLY A 165 14.67 4.69 -9.06
N LYS A 166 15.46 5.11 -8.07
CA LYS A 166 16.91 5.38 -8.25
C LYS A 166 17.70 4.07 -8.25
N GLY A 167 18.76 4.00 -9.08
CA GLY A 167 19.57 2.80 -9.22
C GLY A 167 18.84 1.64 -9.91
N ILE A 168 17.81 1.92 -10.70
CA ILE A 168 17.05 0.92 -11.47
C ILE A 168 17.27 1.14 -12.95
N ARG A 169 17.61 0.09 -13.70
CA ARG A 169 17.78 0.11 -15.15
C ARG A 169 17.14 -1.10 -15.80
N LYS A 170 16.30 -0.86 -16.80
CA LYS A 170 15.83 -1.90 -17.71
C LYS A 170 16.92 -2.14 -18.76
N VAL A 171 17.32 -3.39 -18.94
CA VAL A 171 18.36 -3.83 -19.88
C VAL A 171 17.73 -4.77 -20.88
N GLN A 172 17.71 -4.37 -22.14
CA GLN A 172 17.05 -5.12 -23.22
C GLN A 172 17.95 -6.21 -23.82
N SER A 173 19.26 -5.98 -23.82
CA SER A 173 20.21 -6.86 -24.47
C SER A 173 21.53 -6.98 -23.70
N LYS A 174 22.33 -7.96 -24.09
CA LYS A 174 23.66 -8.23 -23.51
C LYS A 174 24.63 -7.04 -23.70
N GLU A 175 24.52 -6.37 -24.82
CA GLU A 175 25.40 -5.26 -25.21
C GLU A 175 25.19 -4.02 -24.31
N GLU A 176 23.97 -3.81 -23.85
CA GLU A 176 23.60 -2.68 -22.99
C GLU A 176 24.02 -2.86 -21.53
N LEU A 177 24.11 -4.12 -21.06
CA LEU A 177 24.25 -4.41 -19.62
C LEU A 177 25.49 -3.75 -18.98
N PRO A 178 26.71 -3.77 -19.57
CA PRO A 178 27.89 -3.17 -18.95
C PRO A 178 27.76 -1.67 -18.67
N GLN A 179 27.18 -0.94 -19.61
CA GLN A 179 26.97 0.51 -19.48
C GLN A 179 25.93 0.81 -18.40
N HIS A 180 24.80 0.07 -18.41
CA HIS A 180 23.74 0.23 -17.42
C HIS A 180 24.19 -0.16 -16.01
N PHE A 181 25.01 -1.20 -15.87
CA PHE A 181 25.56 -1.63 -14.60
C PHE A 181 26.42 -0.52 -13.95
N SER A 182 27.39 0.01 -14.67
CA SER A 182 28.26 1.08 -14.15
C SER A 182 27.49 2.35 -13.81
N SER A 183 26.54 2.75 -14.66
CA SER A 183 25.68 3.92 -14.42
C SER A 183 24.79 3.76 -13.20
N ALA A 184 24.19 2.57 -13.01
CA ALA A 184 23.32 2.29 -11.88
C ALA A 184 24.08 2.21 -10.56
N GLN A 185 25.28 1.63 -10.54
CA GLN A 185 26.17 1.61 -9.38
C GLN A 185 26.56 3.04 -8.93
N GLN A 186 26.97 3.89 -9.87
CA GLN A 186 27.33 5.28 -9.54
C GLN A 186 26.16 6.06 -8.95
N GLU A 187 24.95 5.88 -9.51
CA GLU A 187 23.74 6.50 -8.98
C GLU A 187 23.40 5.98 -7.59
N ALA A 188 23.51 4.66 -7.38
CA ALA A 188 23.23 4.03 -6.09
C ALA A 188 24.23 4.49 -5.01
N ALA A 189 25.53 4.52 -5.32
CA ALA A 189 26.56 5.03 -4.44
C ALA A 189 26.31 6.50 -4.04
N ALA A 190 25.96 7.34 -5.00
CA ALA A 190 25.69 8.75 -4.76
C ALA A 190 24.41 9.01 -3.96
N ALA A 191 23.34 8.21 -4.22
CA ALA A 191 22.04 8.40 -3.60
C ALA A 191 21.89 7.74 -2.23
N PHE A 192 22.55 6.58 -2.02
CA PHE A 192 22.32 5.71 -0.87
C PHE A 192 23.60 5.38 -0.09
N GLY A 193 24.78 5.77 -0.59
CA GLY A 193 26.05 5.39 0.02
C GLY A 193 26.42 3.91 -0.10
N ASN A 194 25.69 3.18 -0.94
CA ASN A 194 25.88 1.74 -1.20
C ASN A 194 25.69 1.50 -2.69
N ASP A 195 26.63 0.80 -3.33
CA ASP A 195 26.66 0.47 -4.75
C ASP A 195 26.34 -1.00 -5.06
N ASP A 196 25.89 -1.76 -4.06
CA ASP A 196 25.45 -3.12 -4.23
C ASP A 196 24.29 -3.21 -5.23
N MET A 197 24.47 -4.05 -6.24
CA MET A 197 23.46 -4.27 -7.29
C MET A 197 22.98 -5.70 -7.28
N TYR A 198 21.76 -5.93 -7.75
CA TYR A 198 21.21 -7.24 -8.07
C TYR A 198 20.42 -7.18 -9.38
N LEU A 199 20.14 -8.34 -9.96
CA LEU A 199 19.52 -8.47 -11.27
C LEU A 199 18.32 -9.43 -11.20
N GLU A 200 17.22 -9.04 -11.85
CA GLU A 200 16.01 -9.85 -11.95
C GLU A 200 15.47 -9.86 -13.38
N LYS A 201 14.80 -10.95 -13.74
CA LYS A 201 14.02 -11.02 -14.98
C LYS A 201 12.89 -10.01 -14.95
N ILE A 202 12.61 -9.36 -16.06
CA ILE A 202 11.39 -8.55 -16.20
C ILE A 202 10.24 -9.49 -16.53
N ILE A 203 9.24 -9.49 -15.66
CA ILE A 203 7.96 -10.17 -15.91
C ILE A 203 7.06 -9.17 -16.63
N TYR A 204 6.73 -9.48 -17.88
CA TYR A 204 5.94 -8.57 -18.71
C TYR A 204 5.25 -9.33 -19.86
N PRO A 205 3.93 -9.08 -20.09
CA PRO A 205 3.06 -8.32 -19.20
C PRO A 205 2.88 -9.01 -17.84
N ALA A 206 2.54 -8.26 -16.82
CA ALA A 206 2.37 -8.80 -15.48
C ALA A 206 1.13 -8.24 -14.79
N ARG A 207 0.58 -9.00 -13.84
CA ARG A 207 -0.36 -8.51 -12.84
C ARG A 207 0.32 -8.33 -11.50
N HIS A 208 -0.11 -7.32 -10.77
CA HIS A 208 0.27 -7.11 -9.39
C HIS A 208 -0.81 -7.71 -8.49
N ILE A 209 -0.51 -8.86 -7.95
CA ILE A 209 -1.40 -9.60 -7.04
C ILE A 209 -0.75 -9.61 -5.66
N GLU A 210 -1.55 -9.32 -4.64
CA GLU A 210 -1.05 -9.30 -3.28
C GLU A 210 -1.95 -10.08 -2.34
N VAL A 211 -1.38 -10.62 -1.26
CA VAL A 211 -2.13 -11.43 -0.29
C VAL A 211 -2.06 -10.78 1.09
N GLN A 212 -3.22 -10.51 1.66
CA GLN A 212 -3.34 -10.04 3.03
C GLN A 212 -3.06 -11.17 4.02
N ILE A 213 -2.16 -10.94 4.96
CA ILE A 213 -1.87 -11.87 6.05
C ILE A 213 -2.20 -11.26 7.42
N LEU A 214 -2.50 -12.12 8.38
CA LEU A 214 -2.56 -11.83 9.81
C LEU A 214 -1.77 -12.89 10.56
N GLY A 215 -0.89 -12.45 11.48
CA GLY A 215 -0.13 -13.32 12.38
C GLY A 215 -0.31 -12.90 13.82
N ASP A 216 -0.35 -13.84 14.77
CA ASP A 216 -0.40 -13.55 16.21
C ASP A 216 0.92 -13.91 16.91
N HIS A 217 1.04 -13.53 18.18
CA HIS A 217 2.20 -13.84 19.01
C HIS A 217 2.36 -15.34 19.33
N PHE A 218 1.37 -16.16 19.01
CA PHE A 218 1.36 -17.61 19.28
C PHE A 218 1.81 -18.42 18.07
N GLY A 219 2.18 -17.74 16.96
CA GLY A 219 2.61 -18.37 15.72
C GLY A 219 1.48 -18.81 14.80
N ASN A 220 0.23 -18.46 15.10
CA ASN A 220 -0.87 -18.64 14.16
C ASN A 220 -0.75 -17.59 13.04
N VAL A 221 -0.78 -18.04 11.80
CA VAL A 221 -0.77 -17.20 10.62
C VAL A 221 -1.85 -17.65 9.66
N ILE A 222 -2.68 -16.72 9.22
CA ILE A 222 -3.71 -16.93 8.21
C ILE A 222 -3.56 -15.93 7.06
N HIS A 223 -4.10 -16.27 5.89
CA HIS A 223 -4.29 -15.31 4.81
C HIS A 223 -5.76 -14.96 4.65
N LEU A 224 -6.03 -13.74 4.22
CA LEU A 224 -7.37 -13.22 3.96
C LEU A 224 -7.61 -13.01 2.46
N GLY A 225 -6.96 -13.81 1.62
CA GLY A 225 -7.05 -13.80 0.18
C GLY A 225 -6.29 -12.68 -0.50
N GLU A 226 -6.50 -12.62 -1.80
CA GLU A 226 -5.78 -11.73 -2.69
C GLU A 226 -6.55 -10.45 -3.01
N ARG A 227 -5.77 -9.43 -3.38
CA ARG A 227 -6.21 -8.22 -4.07
C ARG A 227 -5.50 -8.14 -5.42
N ASP A 228 -6.19 -7.67 -6.45
CA ASP A 228 -5.60 -7.29 -7.73
C ASP A 228 -5.36 -5.78 -7.73
N CYS A 229 -4.10 -5.39 -7.81
CA CYS A 229 -3.62 -4.02 -7.75
C CYS A 229 -2.90 -3.62 -9.04
N SER A 230 -3.26 -4.23 -10.16
CA SER A 230 -2.57 -4.06 -11.44
C SER A 230 -2.82 -2.69 -12.09
N LEU A 231 -3.96 -2.04 -11.81
CA LEU A 231 -4.24 -0.71 -12.35
C LEU A 231 -3.42 0.36 -11.61
N GLN A 232 -2.26 0.67 -12.18
CA GLN A 232 -1.24 1.54 -11.60
C GLN A 232 -0.80 2.63 -12.56
N ARG A 233 -0.52 3.82 -12.02
CA ARG A 233 0.14 4.92 -12.73
C ARG A 233 1.50 5.20 -12.06
N ASN A 234 2.58 5.08 -12.81
CA ASN A 234 3.94 5.24 -12.28
C ASN A 234 4.20 4.40 -11.01
N ASN A 235 3.79 3.15 -11.01
CA ASN A 235 3.85 2.22 -9.87
C ASN A 235 3.01 2.62 -8.64
N GLN A 236 2.09 3.58 -8.78
CA GLN A 236 1.12 3.93 -7.77
C GLN A 236 -0.23 3.29 -8.13
N LYS A 237 -0.77 2.51 -7.21
CA LYS A 237 -2.08 1.87 -7.35
C LYS A 237 -3.16 2.95 -7.44
N VAL A 238 -4.10 2.77 -8.36
CA VAL A 238 -5.16 3.74 -8.66
C VAL A 238 -6.54 3.16 -8.39
N LEU A 239 -6.71 1.87 -8.74
CA LEU A 239 -7.90 1.07 -8.52
C LEU A 239 -7.47 -0.32 -8.08
N GLU A 240 -8.14 -0.84 -7.06
CA GLU A 240 -7.89 -2.17 -6.50
C GLU A 240 -9.20 -2.96 -6.41
N GLU A 241 -9.11 -4.28 -6.58
CA GLU A 241 -10.26 -5.16 -6.41
C GLU A 241 -9.93 -6.46 -5.66
N SER A 242 -10.91 -7.04 -5.02
CA SER A 242 -10.83 -8.34 -4.36
C SER A 242 -12.17 -9.10 -4.53
N PRO A 243 -12.11 -10.40 -4.87
CA PRO A 243 -10.95 -11.17 -5.31
C PRO A 243 -10.53 -10.83 -6.75
N SER A 244 -9.33 -11.24 -7.19
CA SER A 244 -8.91 -11.10 -8.58
C SER A 244 -9.74 -11.99 -9.52
N VAL A 245 -10.15 -11.42 -10.66
CA VAL A 245 -10.99 -12.14 -11.65
C VAL A 245 -10.26 -13.17 -12.47
N VAL A 246 -8.93 -13.08 -12.52
CA VAL A 246 -8.09 -14.00 -13.33
C VAL A 246 -7.55 -15.17 -12.52
N ILE A 247 -7.74 -15.18 -11.21
CA ILE A 247 -7.20 -16.20 -10.32
C ILE A 247 -8.22 -17.29 -10.09
N SER A 248 -7.91 -18.53 -10.50
CA SER A 248 -8.71 -19.71 -10.21
C SER A 248 -8.64 -20.08 -8.72
N GLN A 249 -9.62 -20.86 -8.25
CA GLN A 249 -9.64 -21.29 -6.85
C GLN A 249 -8.35 -22.05 -6.44
N SER A 250 -7.85 -22.94 -7.28
CA SER A 250 -6.60 -23.69 -7.01
C SER A 250 -5.36 -22.77 -6.97
N LYS A 251 -5.31 -21.76 -7.82
CA LYS A 251 -4.21 -20.78 -7.83
C LYS A 251 -4.31 -19.87 -6.59
N ARG A 252 -5.51 -19.50 -6.16
CA ARG A 252 -5.75 -18.74 -4.92
C ARG A 252 -5.26 -19.49 -3.68
N GLU A 253 -5.54 -20.78 -3.60
CA GLU A 253 -5.06 -21.63 -2.51
C GLU A 253 -3.52 -21.71 -2.53
N ALA A 254 -2.90 -21.95 -3.69
CA ALA A 254 -1.45 -22.00 -3.82
C ALA A 254 -0.77 -20.65 -3.44
N LEU A 255 -1.38 -19.54 -3.84
CA LEU A 255 -0.91 -18.19 -3.53
C LEU A 255 -1.04 -17.88 -2.03
N GLY A 256 -2.17 -18.22 -1.43
CA GLY A 256 -2.40 -18.10 0.01
C GLY A 256 -1.43 -18.93 0.84
N ASP A 257 -1.20 -20.19 0.45
CA ASP A 257 -0.22 -21.06 1.10
C ASP A 257 1.21 -20.51 0.99
N ALA A 258 1.57 -19.94 -0.17
CA ALA A 258 2.87 -19.29 -0.34
C ALA A 258 3.01 -18.07 0.59
N ALA A 259 1.97 -17.25 0.71
CA ALA A 259 1.95 -16.10 1.62
C ALA A 259 2.07 -16.52 3.10
N VAL A 260 1.38 -17.57 3.51
CA VAL A 260 1.49 -18.12 4.87
C VAL A 260 2.89 -18.67 5.14
N ARG A 261 3.51 -19.38 4.17
CA ARG A 261 4.91 -19.83 4.32
C ARG A 261 5.88 -18.66 4.45
N ALA A 262 5.71 -17.62 3.62
CA ALA A 262 6.49 -16.40 3.69
C ALA A 262 6.42 -15.75 5.06
N ALA A 263 5.21 -15.56 5.59
CA ALA A 263 4.98 -14.95 6.89
C ALA A 263 5.56 -15.78 8.04
N LYS A 264 5.40 -17.10 8.01
CA LYS A 264 5.96 -18.01 9.02
C LYS A 264 7.48 -18.02 9.03
N ALA A 265 8.13 -17.92 7.86
CA ALA A 265 9.58 -17.90 7.74
C ALA A 265 10.23 -16.71 8.47
N VAL A 266 9.50 -15.63 8.63
CA VAL A 266 9.98 -14.40 9.31
C VAL A 266 9.31 -14.17 10.67
N ASN A 267 8.60 -15.18 11.20
CA ASN A 267 7.82 -15.07 12.45
C ASN A 267 6.95 -13.80 12.47
N TYR A 268 6.19 -13.61 11.37
CA TYR A 268 5.39 -12.40 11.18
C TYR A 268 4.28 -12.29 12.21
N GLU A 269 4.16 -11.12 12.81
CA GLU A 269 3.10 -10.76 13.74
C GLU A 269 2.34 -9.53 13.21
N ASN A 270 1.05 -9.43 13.52
CA ASN A 270 0.15 -8.37 13.12
C ASN A 270 -0.29 -8.46 11.65
N ALA A 271 -0.83 -7.37 11.07
CA ALA A 271 -1.25 -7.34 9.68
C ALA A 271 -0.08 -7.03 8.74
N GLY A 272 -0.01 -7.73 7.64
CA GLY A 272 0.97 -7.50 6.58
C GLY A 272 0.46 -7.96 5.23
N THR A 273 1.21 -7.67 4.19
CA THR A 273 0.85 -8.03 2.83
C THR A 273 2.05 -8.58 2.09
N ILE A 274 1.86 -9.70 1.40
CA ILE A 274 2.85 -10.28 0.50
C ILE A 274 2.48 -9.91 -0.92
N GLU A 275 3.34 -9.16 -1.59
CA GLU A 275 3.13 -8.74 -2.98
C GLU A 275 3.81 -9.71 -3.96
N PHE A 276 3.09 -10.05 -5.02
CA PHE A 276 3.54 -10.93 -6.10
C PHE A 276 3.34 -10.28 -7.46
N LEU A 277 4.24 -10.57 -8.40
CA LEU A 277 3.96 -10.42 -9.82
C LEU A 277 3.47 -11.76 -10.37
N MET A 278 2.42 -11.72 -11.17
CA MET A 278 1.88 -12.88 -11.87
C MET A 278 2.02 -12.66 -13.37
N ASP A 279 2.60 -13.64 -14.07
CA ASP A 279 2.74 -13.63 -15.52
C ASP A 279 1.47 -14.09 -16.26
N GLU A 280 1.49 -14.12 -17.59
CA GLU A 280 0.37 -14.55 -18.42
C GLU A 280 0.05 -16.04 -18.28
N GLU A 281 1.03 -16.86 -17.93
CA GLU A 281 0.86 -18.29 -17.66
C GLU A 281 0.23 -18.53 -16.27
N GLY A 282 0.08 -17.47 -15.48
CA GLY A 282 -0.47 -17.51 -14.13
C GLY A 282 0.55 -17.99 -13.09
N GLU A 283 1.84 -18.00 -13.42
CA GLU A 283 2.90 -18.22 -12.43
C GLU A 283 3.13 -16.94 -11.63
N PHE A 284 3.32 -17.09 -10.32
CA PHE A 284 3.47 -15.94 -9.43
C PHE A 284 4.84 -15.94 -8.74
N TYR A 285 5.38 -14.74 -8.54
CA TYR A 285 6.71 -14.52 -8.01
C TYR A 285 6.68 -13.45 -6.94
N PHE A 286 7.25 -13.75 -5.77
CA PHE A 286 7.40 -12.79 -4.68
C PHE A 286 8.14 -11.53 -5.16
N MET A 287 7.57 -10.38 -4.86
CA MET A 287 8.13 -9.08 -5.13
C MET A 287 8.65 -8.41 -3.85
N GLU A 288 7.78 -8.25 -2.87
CA GLU A 288 8.12 -7.68 -1.56
C GLU A 288 7.08 -8.04 -0.49
N MET A 289 7.42 -7.78 0.78
CA MET A 289 6.50 -7.85 1.90
C MET A 289 6.34 -6.45 2.50
N ASN A 290 5.11 -5.97 2.55
CA ASN A 290 4.78 -4.74 3.26
C ASN A 290 4.45 -5.08 4.72
N THR A 291 5.30 -4.60 5.63
CA THR A 291 5.24 -4.92 7.07
C THR A 291 4.30 -3.99 7.83
N ARG A 292 3.14 -3.72 7.23
CA ARG A 292 2.12 -2.77 7.72
C ARG A 292 0.77 -3.06 7.07
N ILE A 293 -0.26 -2.36 7.52
CA ILE A 293 -1.52 -2.29 6.78
C ILE A 293 -1.33 -1.50 5.48
N GLN A 294 -2.06 -1.85 4.44
CA GLN A 294 -2.04 -1.14 3.15
C GLN A 294 -3.24 -0.21 2.96
N VAL A 295 -3.14 0.73 2.00
CA VAL A 295 -4.22 1.67 1.66
C VAL A 295 -5.48 0.89 1.28
N GLU A 296 -5.33 -0.15 0.46
CA GLU A 296 -6.36 -0.98 -0.16
C GLU A 296 -6.90 -2.11 0.76
N HIS A 297 -6.56 -2.09 2.06
CA HIS A 297 -7.13 -3.07 3.01
C HIS A 297 -8.67 -3.12 3.02
N PRO A 298 -9.39 -2.04 2.73
CA PRO A 298 -10.85 -2.06 2.76
C PRO A 298 -11.49 -3.08 1.82
N VAL A 299 -10.92 -3.36 0.64
CA VAL A 299 -11.53 -4.37 -0.27
C VAL A 299 -11.48 -5.78 0.34
N THR A 300 -10.41 -6.11 1.09
CA THR A 300 -10.34 -7.36 1.86
C THR A 300 -11.35 -7.38 2.99
N GLU A 301 -11.49 -6.29 3.74
CA GLU A 301 -12.49 -6.18 4.81
C GLU A 301 -13.92 -6.37 4.28
N MET A 302 -14.22 -5.79 3.12
CA MET A 302 -15.56 -5.87 2.51
C MET A 302 -15.93 -7.29 2.03
N VAL A 303 -14.97 -8.08 1.54
CA VAL A 303 -15.25 -9.44 1.06
C VAL A 303 -15.14 -10.50 2.15
N THR A 304 -14.41 -10.23 3.25
CA THR A 304 -14.22 -11.19 4.34
C THR A 304 -15.06 -10.91 5.58
N GLY A 305 -15.51 -9.66 5.75
CA GLY A 305 -16.18 -9.20 6.98
C GLY A 305 -15.25 -9.07 8.19
N ILE A 306 -13.91 -9.14 7.99
CA ILE A 306 -12.91 -9.05 9.06
C ILE A 306 -12.36 -7.63 9.11
N ASP A 307 -12.52 -6.93 10.24
CA ASP A 307 -11.96 -5.60 10.49
C ASP A 307 -10.46 -5.71 10.80
N LEU A 308 -9.63 -5.40 9.81
CA LEU A 308 -8.17 -5.53 9.90
C LEU A 308 -7.55 -4.59 10.94
N VAL A 309 -8.06 -3.37 11.05
CA VAL A 309 -7.51 -2.39 12.01
C VAL A 309 -7.82 -2.81 13.45
N LYS A 310 -9.02 -3.33 13.71
CA LYS A 310 -9.34 -3.90 15.03
C LYS A 310 -8.45 -5.10 15.33
N LYS A 311 -8.25 -6.00 14.33
CA LYS A 311 -7.35 -7.15 14.51
C LYS A 311 -5.92 -6.73 14.81
N GLN A 312 -5.42 -5.67 14.18
CA GLN A 312 -4.10 -5.12 14.51
C GLN A 312 -3.99 -4.72 16.00
N VAL A 313 -5.01 -4.03 16.51
CA VAL A 313 -5.04 -3.57 17.91
C VAL A 313 -5.20 -4.76 18.87
N GLU A 314 -6.08 -5.71 18.57
CA GLU A 314 -6.32 -6.92 19.37
C GLU A 314 -5.04 -7.77 19.47
N ILE A 315 -4.39 -8.06 18.35
CA ILE A 315 -3.15 -8.84 18.31
C ILE A 315 -2.04 -8.13 19.10
N ALA A 316 -1.86 -6.83 18.88
CA ALA A 316 -0.84 -6.05 19.60
C ALA A 316 -1.10 -6.00 21.11
N ALA A 317 -2.36 -6.11 21.54
CA ALA A 317 -2.74 -6.24 22.96
C ALA A 317 -2.52 -7.64 23.54
N GLY A 318 -1.99 -8.59 22.76
CA GLY A 318 -1.70 -9.96 23.19
C GLY A 318 -2.86 -10.94 22.99
N GLU A 319 -3.94 -10.54 22.30
CA GLU A 319 -5.05 -11.46 22.02
C GLU A 319 -4.66 -12.42 20.87
N PRO A 320 -5.02 -13.70 20.96
CA PRO A 320 -4.80 -14.65 19.87
C PRO A 320 -5.71 -14.35 18.69
N LEU A 321 -5.31 -14.80 17.50
CA LEU A 321 -6.19 -14.86 16.34
C LEU A 321 -7.39 -15.76 16.70
N ASN A 322 -8.56 -15.17 16.72
CA ASN A 322 -9.82 -15.87 17.00
C ASN A 322 -10.55 -16.31 15.72
N VAL A 323 -9.83 -16.33 14.60
CA VAL A 323 -10.29 -16.76 13.28
C VAL A 323 -9.30 -17.79 12.75
N ARG A 324 -9.80 -18.97 12.36
CA ARG A 324 -8.99 -20.00 11.72
C ARG A 324 -9.07 -19.86 10.19
N GLN A 325 -8.10 -20.43 9.47
CA GLN A 325 -8.06 -20.30 8.01
C GLN A 325 -9.34 -20.80 7.32
N GLU A 326 -9.90 -21.90 7.80
CA GLU A 326 -11.12 -22.50 7.25
C GLU A 326 -12.39 -21.68 7.52
N GLU A 327 -12.31 -20.68 8.40
CA GLU A 327 -13.42 -19.77 8.73
C GLU A 327 -13.39 -18.50 7.87
N VAL A 328 -12.30 -18.29 7.13
CA VAL A 328 -12.19 -17.17 6.19
C VAL A 328 -13.02 -17.47 4.95
N VAL A 329 -14.10 -16.76 4.78
CA VAL A 329 -15.03 -16.94 3.66
C VAL A 329 -15.08 -15.65 2.84
N PHE A 330 -14.89 -15.77 1.52
CA PHE A 330 -15.06 -14.67 0.58
C PHE A 330 -16.52 -14.55 0.16
N GLN A 331 -17.07 -13.35 0.29
CA GLN A 331 -18.44 -13.06 -0.13
C GLN A 331 -18.44 -11.90 -1.13
N GLY A 332 -18.95 -12.16 -2.32
CA GLY A 332 -19.09 -11.13 -3.35
C GLY A 332 -17.77 -10.63 -3.92
N HIS A 333 -17.76 -9.36 -4.28
CA HIS A 333 -16.64 -8.67 -4.93
C HIS A 333 -16.58 -7.23 -4.46
N ALA A 334 -15.40 -6.73 -4.12
CA ALA A 334 -15.17 -5.35 -3.71
C ALA A 334 -14.21 -4.64 -4.66
N ILE A 335 -14.45 -3.35 -4.88
CA ILE A 335 -13.60 -2.47 -5.69
C ILE A 335 -13.35 -1.20 -4.88
N GLU A 336 -12.12 -0.73 -4.88
CA GLU A 336 -11.70 0.55 -4.29
C GLU A 336 -11.18 1.47 -5.40
N CYS A 337 -11.60 2.74 -5.39
CA CYS A 337 -11.01 3.81 -6.19
C CYS A 337 -10.39 4.85 -5.26
N ARG A 338 -9.13 5.19 -5.50
CA ARG A 338 -8.43 6.27 -4.78
C ARG A 338 -8.79 7.61 -5.39
N ILE A 339 -9.33 8.51 -4.58
CA ILE A 339 -9.63 9.88 -4.99
C ILE A 339 -8.53 10.80 -4.50
N ASN A 340 -7.81 11.36 -5.44
CA ASN A 340 -6.67 12.25 -5.21
C ASN A 340 -7.01 13.67 -5.63
N ALA A 341 -6.54 14.66 -4.86
CA ALA A 341 -6.54 16.07 -5.24
C ALA A 341 -5.43 16.33 -6.25
N GLU A 342 -5.65 15.87 -7.48
CA GLU A 342 -4.73 15.93 -8.62
C GLU A 342 -5.50 16.33 -9.88
N ASN A 343 -4.80 16.99 -10.81
CA ASN A 343 -5.36 17.36 -12.10
C ASN A 343 -4.89 16.41 -13.20
N PRO A 344 -5.71 15.44 -13.64
CA PRO A 344 -5.33 14.49 -14.69
C PRO A 344 -4.99 15.15 -16.03
N ALA A 345 -5.65 16.26 -16.38
CA ALA A 345 -5.37 17.01 -17.60
C ALA A 345 -3.98 17.69 -17.60
N PHE A 346 -3.38 17.89 -16.43
CA PHE A 346 -2.04 18.45 -16.26
C PHE A 346 -1.08 17.41 -15.65
N HIS A 347 -1.01 16.24 -16.24
CA HIS A 347 -0.11 15.15 -15.83
C HIS A 347 -0.24 14.76 -14.36
N PHE A 348 -1.47 14.83 -13.81
CA PHE A 348 -1.76 14.55 -12.41
C PHE A 348 -1.00 15.45 -11.43
N ALA A 349 -0.79 16.71 -11.80
CA ALA A 349 -0.22 17.68 -10.89
C ALA A 349 -1.09 17.83 -9.63
N PRO A 350 -0.49 17.91 -8.43
CA PRO A 350 -1.25 18.12 -7.19
C PRO A 350 -2.11 19.38 -7.25
N SER A 351 -3.32 19.29 -6.71
CA SER A 351 -4.30 20.38 -6.61
C SER A 351 -4.61 20.71 -5.14
N PRO A 352 -3.64 21.21 -4.36
CA PRO A 352 -3.89 21.66 -2.99
C PRO A 352 -4.83 22.88 -3.00
N GLY A 353 -5.56 23.09 -1.94
CA GLY A 353 -6.47 24.23 -1.85
C GLY A 353 -7.62 24.01 -0.90
N LYS A 354 -8.48 25.01 -0.81
CA LYS A 354 -9.64 24.99 0.07
C LYS A 354 -10.83 24.33 -0.63
N ILE A 355 -11.37 23.29 -0.03
CA ILE A 355 -12.61 22.64 -0.45
C ILE A 355 -13.77 23.60 -0.12
N GLN A 356 -14.44 24.08 -1.15
CA GLN A 356 -15.60 24.96 -0.99
C GLN A 356 -16.86 24.15 -0.73
N ASN A 357 -17.13 23.18 -1.60
CA ASN A 357 -18.21 22.22 -1.45
C ASN A 357 -17.68 20.79 -1.60
N LEU A 358 -18.28 19.86 -0.87
CA LEU A 358 -17.98 18.43 -0.93
C LEU A 358 -19.28 17.65 -0.74
N LEU A 359 -19.59 16.81 -1.70
CA LEU A 359 -20.59 15.77 -1.57
C LEU A 359 -19.91 14.42 -1.72
N LEU A 360 -19.83 13.68 -0.63
CA LEU A 360 -19.38 12.30 -0.65
C LEU A 360 -20.55 11.40 -1.01
N PRO A 361 -20.38 10.38 -1.86
CA PRO A 361 -21.44 9.42 -2.13
C PRO A 361 -21.87 8.76 -0.83
N ALA A 362 -23.15 8.74 -0.56
CA ALA A 362 -23.71 8.21 0.67
C ALA A 362 -24.91 7.29 0.40
N GLY A 363 -25.04 6.25 1.22
CA GLY A 363 -26.19 5.35 1.18
C GLY A 363 -26.09 4.23 0.14
N GLY A 364 -27.01 3.27 0.28
CA GLY A 364 -27.01 2.02 -0.47
C GLY A 364 -26.17 0.92 0.19
N MET A 365 -26.57 -0.32 -0.07
CA MET A 365 -25.83 -1.49 0.45
C MET A 365 -24.48 -1.62 -0.23
N GLY A 366 -23.43 -1.86 0.56
CA GLY A 366 -22.09 -2.14 0.06
C GLY A 366 -21.38 -0.89 -0.48
N LEU A 367 -21.67 0.30 0.07
CA LEU A 367 -20.90 1.51 -0.17
C LEU A 367 -20.21 1.95 1.12
N ARG A 368 -18.92 2.21 1.05
CA ARG A 368 -18.07 2.76 2.10
C ARG A 368 -17.21 3.88 1.53
N VAL A 369 -17.03 4.95 2.29
CA VAL A 369 -16.12 6.04 1.96
C VAL A 369 -15.18 6.27 3.15
N ASP A 370 -13.88 6.06 2.94
CA ASP A 370 -12.85 6.41 3.91
C ASP A 370 -12.24 7.75 3.52
N SER A 371 -12.45 8.78 4.34
CA SER A 371 -12.01 10.15 4.04
C SER A 371 -11.75 10.93 5.33
N ALA A 372 -10.90 11.96 5.22
CA ALA A 372 -10.61 12.90 6.29
C ALA A 372 -10.86 14.36 5.88
N VAL A 373 -11.49 14.59 4.73
CA VAL A 373 -11.79 15.94 4.25
C VAL A 373 -13.25 16.31 4.46
N TYR A 374 -13.53 17.61 4.55
CA TYR A 374 -14.86 18.18 4.77
C TYR A 374 -14.96 19.56 4.12
N PRO A 375 -16.15 20.10 3.90
CA PRO A 375 -16.33 21.45 3.37
C PRO A 375 -15.64 22.51 4.23
N GLY A 376 -14.82 23.35 3.63
CA GLY A 376 -14.00 24.36 4.31
C GLY A 376 -12.58 23.92 4.69
N TYR A 377 -12.27 22.61 4.65
CA TYR A 377 -10.91 22.11 4.89
C TYR A 377 -9.97 22.57 3.77
N THR A 378 -8.74 22.93 4.15
CA THR A 378 -7.66 23.25 3.20
C THR A 378 -6.69 22.09 3.09
N ILE A 379 -6.58 21.50 1.90
CA ILE A 379 -5.61 20.44 1.61
C ILE A 379 -4.22 21.07 1.58
N PRO A 380 -3.31 20.66 2.49
CA PRO A 380 -1.97 21.20 2.54
C PRO A 380 -1.08 20.61 1.41
N PRO A 381 -0.12 21.38 0.87
CA PRO A 381 0.74 20.91 -0.22
C PRO A 381 1.95 20.06 0.25
N TYR A 382 1.98 19.63 1.49
CA TYR A 382 3.14 18.99 2.12
C TYR A 382 3.09 17.46 2.13
N TYR A 383 1.94 16.87 1.84
CA TYR A 383 1.66 15.45 2.01
C TYR A 383 1.05 14.86 0.74
N ASP A 384 0.79 13.55 0.77
CA ASP A 384 0.12 12.85 -0.31
C ASP A 384 -1.23 13.49 -0.66
N SER A 385 -1.58 13.44 -1.94
CA SER A 385 -2.77 14.08 -2.53
C SER A 385 -4.08 13.31 -2.28
N MET A 386 -4.03 12.10 -1.74
CA MET A 386 -5.22 11.27 -1.53
C MET A 386 -6.15 11.88 -0.47
N ILE A 387 -7.41 12.13 -0.86
CA ILE A 387 -8.43 12.77 -0.01
C ILE A 387 -9.54 11.82 0.39
N ALA A 388 -9.78 10.78 -0.39
CA ALA A 388 -10.78 9.78 -0.09
C ALA A 388 -10.47 8.45 -0.80
N LYS A 389 -11.04 7.38 -0.25
CA LYS A 389 -11.20 6.09 -0.93
C LYS A 389 -12.69 5.83 -1.03
N ILE A 390 -13.16 5.52 -2.23
CA ILE A 390 -14.54 5.05 -2.45
C ILE A 390 -14.44 3.54 -2.62
N ILE A 391 -15.11 2.80 -1.75
CA ILE A 391 -15.10 1.35 -1.73
C ILE A 391 -16.53 0.85 -1.93
N VAL A 392 -16.70 -0.09 -2.84
CA VAL A 392 -18.00 -0.71 -3.09
C VAL A 392 -17.90 -2.23 -2.96
N HIS A 393 -19.01 -2.84 -2.58
CA HIS A 393 -19.17 -4.28 -2.50
C HIS A 393 -20.47 -4.71 -3.19
N GLY A 394 -20.39 -5.73 -4.04
CA GLY A 394 -21.51 -6.36 -4.70
C GLY A 394 -21.47 -7.87 -4.57
N ASN A 395 -22.59 -8.55 -4.82
CA ASN A 395 -22.62 -10.02 -4.86
C ASN A 395 -21.84 -10.57 -6.06
N THR A 396 -21.66 -9.75 -7.09
CA THR A 396 -20.86 -10.05 -8.27
C THR A 396 -19.99 -8.85 -8.62
N ARG A 397 -18.93 -9.08 -9.40
CA ARG A 397 -18.07 -8.02 -9.91
C ARG A 397 -18.85 -6.98 -10.73
N PHE A 398 -19.80 -7.44 -11.56
CA PHE A 398 -20.63 -6.54 -12.33
C PHE A 398 -21.46 -5.61 -11.44
N GLU A 399 -22.05 -6.13 -10.37
CA GLU A 399 -22.76 -5.32 -9.39
C GLU A 399 -21.83 -4.30 -8.73
N ALA A 400 -20.61 -4.69 -8.36
CA ALA A 400 -19.62 -3.79 -7.79
C ALA A 400 -19.21 -2.69 -8.79
N LEU A 401 -18.97 -3.02 -10.07
CA LEU A 401 -18.70 -2.03 -11.12
C LEU A 401 -19.84 -1.00 -11.25
N MET A 402 -21.09 -1.44 -11.31
CA MET A 402 -22.24 -0.55 -11.38
C MET A 402 -22.38 0.35 -10.14
N LYS A 403 -22.10 -0.19 -8.96
CA LYS A 403 -22.09 0.59 -7.71
C LYS A 403 -20.97 1.64 -7.71
N MET A 404 -19.78 1.30 -8.24
CA MET A 404 -18.67 2.24 -8.32
C MET A 404 -18.98 3.40 -9.28
N GLN A 405 -19.53 3.10 -10.48
CA GLN A 405 -19.94 4.14 -11.42
C GLN A 405 -20.96 5.08 -10.80
N ARG A 406 -21.98 4.54 -10.11
CA ARG A 406 -22.96 5.36 -9.37
C ARG A 406 -22.27 6.21 -8.31
N ALA A 407 -21.41 5.60 -7.48
CA ALA A 407 -20.74 6.32 -6.40
C ALA A 407 -19.85 7.46 -6.91
N LEU A 408 -19.10 7.21 -8.00
CA LEU A 408 -18.28 8.25 -8.64
C LEU A 408 -19.13 9.36 -9.24
N SER A 409 -20.31 9.06 -9.81
CA SER A 409 -21.22 10.09 -10.34
C SER A 409 -21.86 10.98 -9.27
N GLU A 410 -21.92 10.50 -8.03
CA GLU A 410 -22.41 11.25 -6.88
C GLU A 410 -21.31 12.03 -6.14
N PHE A 411 -20.03 11.77 -6.45
CA PHE A 411 -18.91 12.47 -5.84
C PHE A 411 -18.71 13.85 -6.46
N ILE A 412 -18.91 14.91 -5.69
CA ILE A 412 -18.79 16.29 -6.16
C ILE A 412 -17.82 17.04 -5.25
N THR A 413 -16.87 17.75 -5.84
CA THR A 413 -15.96 18.67 -5.15
C THR A 413 -15.89 20.00 -5.89
N GLU A 414 -15.84 21.10 -5.12
CA GLU A 414 -15.58 22.43 -5.65
C GLU A 414 -14.45 23.10 -4.86
N GLY A 415 -13.65 23.90 -5.54
CA GLY A 415 -12.49 24.60 -4.99
C GLY A 415 -11.16 23.86 -5.17
N ILE A 416 -11.20 22.60 -5.55
CA ILE A 416 -10.03 21.76 -5.90
C ILE A 416 -10.37 20.91 -7.12
N ILE A 417 -9.34 20.42 -7.80
CA ILE A 417 -9.48 19.42 -8.88
C ILE A 417 -9.12 18.05 -8.33
N THR A 418 -9.87 17.03 -8.73
CA THR A 418 -9.63 15.63 -8.35
C THR A 418 -9.55 14.73 -9.56
N ASN A 419 -9.08 13.51 -9.36
CA ASN A 419 -9.04 12.47 -10.38
C ASN A 419 -10.36 11.67 -10.52
N ALA A 420 -11.49 12.15 -9.96
CA ALA A 420 -12.74 11.39 -9.94
C ALA A 420 -13.29 11.12 -11.36
N GLU A 421 -13.19 12.07 -12.29
CA GLU A 421 -13.57 11.89 -13.70
C GLU A 421 -12.70 10.82 -14.37
N PHE A 422 -11.39 10.87 -14.18
CA PHE A 422 -10.46 9.85 -14.64
C PHE A 422 -10.84 8.45 -14.09
N GLN A 423 -11.22 8.34 -12.82
CA GLN A 423 -11.69 7.09 -12.22
C GLN A 423 -12.99 6.59 -12.89
N MET A 424 -13.91 7.50 -13.20
CA MET A 424 -15.17 7.16 -13.89
C MET A 424 -14.90 6.57 -15.27
N ASP A 425 -14.02 7.20 -16.03
CA ASP A 425 -13.67 6.73 -17.36
C ASP A 425 -12.93 5.39 -17.32
N LEU A 426 -12.01 5.26 -16.34
CA LEU A 426 -11.25 4.03 -16.12
C LEU A 426 -12.18 2.85 -15.79
N ILE A 427 -13.08 2.99 -14.83
CA ILE A 427 -13.99 1.92 -14.40
C ILE A 427 -15.01 1.57 -15.50
N SER A 428 -15.24 2.47 -16.44
CA SER A 428 -16.14 2.29 -17.59
C SER A 428 -15.45 1.73 -18.84
N HIS A 429 -14.12 1.63 -18.81
CA HIS A 429 -13.35 1.15 -19.95
C HIS A 429 -13.61 -0.35 -20.21
N PRO A 430 -13.82 -0.78 -21.49
CA PRO A 430 -14.15 -2.17 -21.81
C PRO A 430 -13.16 -3.20 -21.27
N ALA A 431 -11.86 -2.94 -21.33
CA ALA A 431 -10.83 -3.83 -20.78
C ALA A 431 -10.96 -3.98 -19.25
N VAL A 432 -11.25 -2.88 -18.54
CA VAL A 432 -11.46 -2.93 -17.07
C VAL A 432 -12.75 -3.69 -16.73
N ILE A 433 -13.83 -3.48 -17.49
CA ILE A 433 -15.07 -4.24 -17.34
C ILE A 433 -14.83 -5.73 -17.57
N ALA A 434 -14.05 -6.09 -18.59
CA ALA A 434 -13.70 -7.48 -18.90
C ALA A 434 -12.69 -8.09 -17.89
N GLY A 435 -11.97 -7.27 -17.13
CA GLY A 435 -10.87 -7.71 -16.27
C GLY A 435 -9.59 -8.02 -17.06
N ASP A 436 -9.47 -7.50 -18.27
CA ASP A 436 -8.34 -7.71 -19.17
C ASP A 436 -7.39 -6.51 -19.14
N TYR A 437 -6.50 -6.49 -18.17
CA TYR A 437 -5.51 -5.44 -17.96
C TYR A 437 -4.27 -5.99 -17.26
N SER A 438 -3.16 -5.30 -17.40
CA SER A 438 -1.89 -5.58 -16.74
C SER A 438 -1.39 -4.33 -16.00
N THR A 439 -0.24 -4.44 -15.35
CA THR A 439 0.44 -3.28 -14.72
C THR A 439 0.84 -2.19 -15.73
N ALA A 440 0.93 -2.54 -17.01
CA ALA A 440 1.26 -1.61 -18.09
C ALA A 440 0.03 -0.89 -18.69
N PHE A 441 -1.18 -1.42 -18.46
CA PHE A 441 -2.41 -0.99 -19.11
C PHE A 441 -2.63 0.53 -19.06
N LEU A 442 -2.52 1.14 -17.89
CA LEU A 442 -2.75 2.58 -17.77
C LEU A 442 -1.77 3.40 -18.61
N GLN A 443 -0.48 3.02 -18.59
CA GLN A 443 0.58 3.78 -19.24
C GLN A 443 0.61 3.57 -20.75
N GLU A 444 0.32 2.36 -21.22
CA GLU A 444 0.50 1.96 -22.63
C GLU A 444 -0.79 2.03 -23.44
N GLU A 445 -1.96 1.83 -22.81
CA GLU A 445 -3.23 1.74 -23.52
C GLU A 445 -4.21 2.83 -23.12
N PHE A 446 -4.44 3.06 -21.83
CA PHE A 446 -5.50 3.96 -21.37
C PHE A 446 -5.08 5.44 -21.52
N LEU A 447 -4.00 5.87 -20.87
CA LEU A 447 -3.58 7.27 -20.83
C LEU A 447 -3.26 7.86 -22.22
N PRO A 448 -2.63 7.14 -23.17
CA PRO A 448 -2.37 7.69 -24.51
C PRO A 448 -3.63 8.02 -25.30
N ASN A 449 -4.75 7.37 -24.97
CA ASN A 449 -6.04 7.53 -25.67
C ASN A 449 -7.08 8.29 -24.83
N TRP A 450 -6.76 8.63 -23.60
CA TRP A 450 -7.67 9.33 -22.69
C TRP A 450 -7.58 10.85 -22.88
N THR A 451 -8.73 11.46 -23.17
CA THR A 451 -8.87 12.92 -23.32
C THR A 451 -9.92 13.43 -22.35
N THR A 452 -9.66 14.55 -21.69
CA THR A 452 -10.65 15.20 -20.85
C THR A 452 -11.72 15.89 -21.69
N GLU A 453 -12.97 15.96 -21.22
CA GLU A 453 -14.05 16.69 -21.90
C GLU A 453 -13.71 18.17 -22.15
N THR A 454 -12.81 18.76 -21.37
CA THR A 454 -12.29 20.11 -21.56
C THR A 454 -11.49 20.30 -22.84
N GLU A 455 -10.88 19.27 -23.39
CA GLU A 455 -10.17 19.34 -24.68
C GLU A 455 -11.10 19.24 -25.89
N ILE A 456 -12.27 18.62 -25.73
CA ILE A 456 -13.27 18.45 -26.82
C ILE A 456 -14.08 19.75 -27.04
N GLY A 457 -14.19 20.62 -26.03
CA GLY A 457 -14.96 21.87 -26.09
C GLY A 457 -14.20 23.10 -26.60
N GLY A 458 -12.92 22.95 -26.98
CA GLY A 458 -12.03 24.03 -27.39
C GLY A 458 -11.69 24.05 -28.90
N ALA A 459 -12.47 23.41 -29.78
CA ALA A 459 -12.30 23.46 -31.24
C ALA A 459 -13.32 24.36 -31.93
#